data_1794407cf16f1489f54bcb7f54e461f1
#
_entry.id   1794407cf16f1489f54bcb7f54e461f1
#
_cell.length_a   1.000
_cell.length_b   1.000
_cell.length_c   1.000
_cell.angle_alpha   90.00
_cell.angle_beta   90.00
_cell.angle_gamma   90.00
#
_symmetry.space_group_name_H-M   'P 1'
#
loop_
_entity.id
_entity.type
_entity.pdbx_description
1 polymer ?
#
loop_
_entity_poly.entity_id
_entity_poly.type
_entity_poly.pdbx_seq_one_letter_code
_entity_poly.pdbx_strand_id
1 'polypeptide(L)'
;MKTFIKLSIVIIGFTLSSNLEAQEAGEKSASDIINSYVEDYQQDRFAKDSITFGIKVPDHGKWTVNVTGTKTDSGWEVNFREGLPDNPTFVYVIENETLNAIHEGKINALTAQGKAFAGDYTPMSIEMMEGYKPTMEEYGKINPFSFHFWTRGYPEIIPFGEGMTRRAHGSNFTVFYYQPGLRTAWYRVLPEERVRDDAREQAAPFPIMIVAIKGTTEGEVDGKRVSLSAGNTIFIPAYVNHKWWNETGEATEAILIMFGDGA
;
A
#
# COMPACT_ATOMS: atom_id res chain seq x y z
N MET A 1 -28.88 68.32 -31.51
CA MET A 1 -29.72 67.66 -30.50
C MET A 1 -29.40 66.16 -30.58
N LYS A 2 -28.63 65.66 -29.64
CA LYS A 2 -28.28 64.23 -29.57
C LYS A 2 -29.01 63.69 -28.35
N THR A 3 -29.95 62.81 -28.57
CA THR A 3 -30.78 62.16 -27.56
C THR A 3 -30.00 60.95 -27.03
N PHE A 4 -29.64 60.96 -25.74
CA PHE A 4 -29.07 59.79 -25.05
C PHE A 4 -30.16 58.90 -24.48
N ILE A 5 -30.26 57.67 -24.97
CA ILE A 5 -31.12 56.64 -24.40
C ILE A 5 -30.35 55.98 -23.26
N LYS A 6 -30.84 56.14 -22.03
CA LYS A 6 -30.32 55.38 -20.86
C LYS A 6 -30.96 54.00 -20.85
N LEU A 7 -30.12 52.99 -21.05
CA LEU A 7 -30.51 51.59 -20.90
C LEU A 7 -30.29 51.18 -19.43
N SER A 8 -31.37 50.99 -18.69
CA SER A 8 -31.31 50.49 -17.31
C SER A 8 -31.29 48.94 -17.36
N ILE A 9 -30.14 48.36 -16.99
CA ILE A 9 -30.02 46.90 -16.83
C ILE A 9 -30.51 46.56 -15.40
N VAL A 10 -31.62 45.87 -15.30
CA VAL A 10 -32.12 45.25 -14.06
C VAL A 10 -31.43 43.91 -13.93
N ILE A 11 -30.48 43.82 -13.00
CA ILE A 11 -29.88 42.55 -12.60
C ILE A 11 -30.82 41.90 -11.59
N ILE A 12 -31.56 40.89 -12.01
CA ILE A 12 -32.30 40.01 -11.11
C ILE A 12 -31.30 39.00 -10.56
N GLY A 13 -30.87 39.24 -9.34
CA GLY A 13 -30.06 38.33 -8.59
C GLY A 13 -30.87 37.08 -8.18
N PHE A 14 -30.69 35.97 -8.87
CA PHE A 14 -31.11 34.66 -8.36
C PHE A 14 -30.08 34.19 -7.34
N THR A 15 -30.40 34.39 -6.07
CA THR A 15 -29.73 33.66 -4.99
C THR A 15 -30.24 32.24 -4.97
N LEU A 16 -29.59 31.36 -5.70
CA LEU A 16 -29.70 29.92 -5.49
C LEU A 16 -29.03 29.61 -4.13
N SER A 17 -29.84 29.55 -3.07
CA SER A 17 -29.47 28.91 -1.83
C SER A 17 -29.39 27.43 -2.12
N SER A 18 -28.22 26.95 -2.56
CA SER A 18 -27.88 25.54 -2.51
C SER A 18 -27.62 25.21 -1.03
N ASN A 19 -28.65 24.83 -0.30
CA ASN A 19 -28.50 23.99 0.87
C ASN A 19 -27.99 22.64 0.35
N LEU A 20 -26.67 22.53 0.11
CA LEU A 20 -26.01 21.26 0.25
C LEU A 20 -26.09 20.93 1.74
N GLU A 21 -27.11 20.18 2.13
CA GLU A 21 -27.02 19.32 3.28
C GLU A 21 -25.80 18.43 2.99
N ALA A 22 -24.65 18.76 3.57
CA ALA A 22 -23.58 17.81 3.77
C ALA A 22 -24.20 16.76 4.69
N GLN A 23 -24.75 15.70 4.08
CA GLN A 23 -25.09 14.49 4.79
C GLN A 23 -23.77 14.07 5.40
N GLU A 24 -23.63 14.21 6.73
CA GLU A 24 -22.55 13.59 7.48
C GLU A 24 -22.60 12.10 7.08
N ALA A 25 -21.71 11.71 6.19
CA ALA A 25 -21.53 10.31 5.85
C ALA A 25 -21.04 9.68 7.15
N GLY A 26 -21.95 9.03 7.89
CA GLY A 26 -21.64 8.36 9.13
C GLY A 26 -20.45 7.46 8.90
N GLU A 27 -19.53 7.43 9.85
CA GLU A 27 -18.33 6.59 9.82
C GLU A 27 -18.74 5.15 9.46
N LYS A 28 -18.20 4.63 8.36
CA LYS A 28 -18.55 3.28 7.89
C LYS A 28 -18.08 2.26 8.92
N SER A 29 -18.88 1.26 9.18
CA SER A 29 -18.45 0.15 10.05
C SER A 29 -17.32 -0.64 9.41
N ALA A 30 -16.49 -1.30 10.22
CA ALA A 30 -15.44 -2.19 9.70
C ALA A 30 -16.00 -3.25 8.74
N SER A 31 -17.20 -3.78 9.03
CA SER A 31 -17.91 -4.74 8.17
C SER A 31 -18.25 -4.14 6.81
N ASP A 32 -18.76 -2.91 6.75
CA ASP A 32 -19.14 -2.26 5.50
C ASP A 32 -17.90 -1.97 4.65
N ILE A 33 -16.81 -1.54 5.28
CA ILE A 33 -15.53 -1.32 4.60
C ILE A 33 -15.03 -2.63 3.99
N ILE A 34 -14.97 -3.70 4.76
CA ILE A 34 -14.48 -5.00 4.29
C ILE A 34 -15.38 -5.53 3.16
N ASN A 35 -16.71 -5.45 3.33
CA ASN A 35 -17.65 -5.88 2.29
C ASN A 35 -17.44 -5.12 0.97
N SER A 36 -17.13 -3.84 1.03
CA SER A 36 -16.84 -3.07 -0.19
C SER A 36 -15.58 -3.56 -0.94
N TYR A 37 -14.58 -4.10 -0.23
CA TYR A 37 -13.42 -4.76 -0.87
C TYR A 37 -13.80 -6.13 -1.45
N VAL A 38 -14.68 -6.86 -0.78
CA VAL A 38 -15.22 -8.12 -1.32
C VAL A 38 -15.94 -7.89 -2.65
N GLU A 39 -16.78 -6.85 -2.73
CA GLU A 39 -17.50 -6.46 -3.96
C GLU A 39 -16.53 -6.05 -5.08
N ASP A 40 -15.51 -5.24 -4.76
CA ASP A 40 -14.47 -4.86 -5.72
C ASP A 40 -13.69 -6.09 -6.22
N TYR A 41 -13.29 -6.98 -5.32
CA TYR A 41 -12.55 -8.21 -5.66
C TYR A 41 -13.34 -9.17 -6.54
N GLN A 42 -14.66 -9.26 -6.39
CA GLN A 42 -15.52 -10.06 -7.28
C GLN A 42 -15.35 -9.68 -8.76
N GLN A 43 -15.04 -8.41 -9.04
CA GLN A 43 -14.85 -7.88 -10.38
C GLN A 43 -13.39 -7.96 -10.87
N ASP A 44 -12.44 -8.34 -10.01
CA ASP A 44 -11.03 -8.43 -10.39
C ASP A 44 -10.84 -9.49 -11.48
N ARG A 45 -10.27 -9.09 -12.61
CA ARG A 45 -10.03 -9.96 -13.76
C ARG A 45 -8.76 -10.80 -13.65
N PHE A 46 -7.87 -10.47 -12.73
CA PHE A 46 -6.55 -11.08 -12.60
C PHE A 46 -6.40 -11.93 -11.34
N ALA A 47 -7.29 -11.79 -10.37
CA ALA A 47 -7.35 -12.72 -9.26
C ALA A 47 -7.58 -14.15 -9.78
N LYS A 48 -6.78 -15.09 -9.31
CA LYS A 48 -6.75 -16.47 -9.87
C LYS A 48 -6.91 -17.55 -8.81
N ASP A 49 -6.82 -17.19 -7.54
CA ASP A 49 -6.72 -18.18 -6.47
C ASP A 49 -8.03 -18.31 -5.70
N SER A 50 -8.49 -19.57 -5.61
CA SER A 50 -9.50 -19.94 -4.60
C SER A 50 -8.82 -19.88 -3.23
N ILE A 51 -9.35 -19.07 -2.33
CA ILE A 51 -8.70 -18.82 -1.05
C ILE A 51 -9.75 -18.54 0.03
N THR A 52 -9.52 -19.10 1.22
CA THR A 52 -10.28 -18.77 2.42
C THR A 52 -9.36 -18.12 3.43
N PHE A 53 -9.75 -17.01 3.98
CA PHE A 53 -8.98 -16.29 5.00
C PHE A 53 -9.88 -15.58 6.00
N GLY A 54 -9.29 -15.25 7.15
CA GLY A 54 -9.94 -14.43 8.16
C GLY A 54 -9.54 -12.96 8.05
N ILE A 55 -10.41 -12.09 8.55
CA ILE A 55 -10.10 -10.71 8.85
C ILE A 55 -10.50 -10.45 10.29
N LYS A 56 -9.62 -9.86 11.09
CA LYS A 56 -9.87 -9.46 12.46
C LYS A 56 -9.55 -7.97 12.60
N VAL A 57 -10.52 -7.20 13.04
CA VAL A 57 -10.32 -5.82 13.47
C VAL A 57 -10.55 -5.82 14.98
N PRO A 58 -9.51 -5.67 15.82
CA PRO A 58 -9.64 -5.70 17.26
C PRO A 58 -10.75 -4.77 17.75
N ASP A 59 -11.56 -5.24 18.70
CA ASP A 59 -12.72 -4.56 19.28
C ASP A 59 -13.89 -4.24 18.32
N HIS A 60 -13.75 -4.50 17.01
CA HIS A 60 -14.74 -4.19 15.99
C HIS A 60 -15.35 -5.44 15.33
N GLY A 61 -14.66 -6.56 15.32
CA GLY A 61 -15.21 -7.83 14.82
C GLY A 61 -14.21 -8.74 14.13
N LYS A 62 -14.75 -9.85 13.62
CA LYS A 62 -14.01 -10.89 12.89
C LYS A 62 -14.88 -11.40 11.76
N TRP A 63 -14.29 -11.65 10.61
CA TRP A 63 -15.00 -12.11 9.42
C TRP A 63 -14.21 -13.17 8.68
N THR A 64 -14.94 -13.99 7.94
CA THR A 64 -14.41 -14.93 6.96
C THR A 64 -14.72 -14.42 5.57
N VAL A 65 -13.72 -14.43 4.71
CA VAL A 65 -13.87 -14.28 3.27
C VAL A 65 -13.49 -15.60 2.61
N ASN A 66 -14.38 -16.12 1.79
CA ASN A 66 -14.14 -17.35 1.04
C ASN A 66 -14.36 -17.07 -0.44
N VAL A 67 -13.28 -17.13 -1.21
CA VAL A 67 -13.30 -17.05 -2.67
C VAL A 67 -13.33 -18.46 -3.22
N THR A 68 -14.42 -18.84 -3.88
CA THR A 68 -14.57 -20.17 -4.47
C THR A 68 -14.35 -20.17 -5.99
N GLY A 69 -13.51 -20.99 -6.36
CA GLY A 69 -13.11 -21.77 -7.50
C GLY A 69 -13.21 -21.21 -8.88
N THR A 70 -14.30 -20.83 -9.42
CA THR A 70 -14.39 -20.58 -10.86
C THR A 70 -14.82 -19.15 -11.12
N LYS A 71 -13.98 -18.44 -11.86
CA LYS A 71 -14.39 -17.14 -12.39
C LYS A 71 -15.51 -17.38 -13.41
N THR A 72 -16.66 -16.81 -13.13
CA THR A 72 -17.80 -16.77 -14.06
C THR A 72 -17.76 -15.47 -14.87
N ASP A 73 -18.63 -15.32 -15.86
CA ASP A 73 -18.80 -14.06 -16.62
C ASP A 73 -19.23 -12.90 -15.72
N SER A 74 -19.80 -13.20 -14.54
CA SER A 74 -20.21 -12.23 -13.52
C SER A 74 -19.15 -11.92 -12.45
N GLY A 75 -17.95 -12.51 -12.53
CA GLY A 75 -16.86 -12.34 -11.56
C GLY A 75 -16.62 -13.60 -10.71
N TRP A 76 -15.92 -13.43 -9.58
CA TRP A 76 -15.64 -14.49 -8.62
C TRP A 76 -16.82 -14.71 -7.69
N GLU A 77 -17.06 -15.95 -7.30
CA GLU A 77 -17.95 -16.23 -6.20
C GLU A 77 -17.22 -15.98 -4.89
N VAL A 78 -17.64 -14.96 -4.15
CA VAL A 78 -17.05 -14.60 -2.85
C VAL A 78 -18.12 -14.63 -1.79
N ASN A 79 -17.87 -15.39 -0.72
CA ASN A 79 -18.72 -15.50 0.45
C ASN A 79 -18.11 -14.68 1.59
N PHE A 80 -18.87 -13.76 2.17
CA PHE A 80 -18.48 -12.95 3.30
C PHE A 80 -19.42 -13.21 4.46
N ARG A 81 -18.86 -13.58 5.61
CA ARG A 81 -19.66 -13.88 6.83
C ARG A 81 -18.92 -13.44 8.09
N GLU A 82 -19.68 -13.22 9.16
CA GLU A 82 -19.15 -12.99 10.49
C GLU A 82 -18.47 -14.25 11.05
N GLY A 83 -17.48 -14.06 11.92
CA GLY A 83 -16.66 -15.12 12.51
C GLY A 83 -15.42 -15.48 11.71
N LEU A 84 -14.42 -16.10 12.35
CA LEU A 84 -13.23 -16.62 11.68
C LEU A 84 -13.54 -17.92 10.93
N PRO A 85 -12.68 -18.30 9.96
CA PRO A 85 -12.82 -19.58 9.26
C PRO A 85 -12.82 -20.78 10.21
N ASP A 86 -13.65 -21.78 9.90
CA ASP A 86 -13.71 -23.03 10.68
C ASP A 86 -12.46 -23.89 10.48
N ASN A 87 -11.89 -23.88 9.28
CA ASN A 87 -10.64 -24.55 8.98
C ASN A 87 -9.46 -23.59 9.16
N PRO A 88 -8.36 -24.02 9.77
CA PRO A 88 -7.17 -23.19 9.95
C PRO A 88 -6.64 -22.65 8.63
N THR A 89 -6.38 -21.34 8.61
CA THR A 89 -5.83 -20.58 7.48
C THR A 89 -5.08 -19.36 8.02
N PHE A 90 -4.85 -18.35 7.20
CA PHE A 90 -4.28 -17.08 7.66
C PHE A 90 -5.38 -16.03 7.95
N VAL A 91 -5.02 -15.06 8.75
CA VAL A 91 -5.91 -13.98 9.18
C VAL A 91 -5.19 -12.65 9.01
N TYR A 92 -5.80 -11.69 8.32
CA TYR A 92 -5.38 -10.30 8.41
C TYR A 92 -5.84 -9.73 9.76
N VAL A 93 -4.90 -9.24 10.54
CA VAL A 93 -5.20 -8.48 11.76
C VAL A 93 -4.90 -7.01 11.47
N ILE A 94 -5.94 -6.19 11.46
CA ILE A 94 -5.89 -4.80 10.98
C ILE A 94 -6.44 -3.90 12.09
N GLU A 95 -5.69 -2.87 12.46
CA GLU A 95 -6.20 -1.83 13.36
C GLU A 95 -7.33 -1.04 12.67
N ASN A 96 -8.35 -0.65 13.41
CA ASN A 96 -9.51 0.04 12.85
C ASN A 96 -9.12 1.35 12.13
N GLU A 97 -8.21 2.12 12.72
CA GLU A 97 -7.69 3.33 12.09
C GLU A 97 -6.96 3.05 10.77
N THR A 98 -6.23 1.93 10.72
CA THR A 98 -5.52 1.50 9.51
C THR A 98 -6.49 1.03 8.44
N LEU A 99 -7.54 0.29 8.81
CA LEU A 99 -8.59 -0.14 7.87
C LEU A 99 -9.27 1.09 7.24
N ASN A 100 -9.61 2.09 8.04
CA ASN A 100 -10.16 3.36 7.56
C ASN A 100 -9.17 4.09 6.66
N ALA A 101 -7.89 4.17 7.02
CA ALA A 101 -6.85 4.82 6.22
C ALA A 101 -6.64 4.13 4.86
N ILE A 102 -6.74 2.79 4.80
CA ILE A 102 -6.71 2.02 3.55
C ILE A 102 -7.96 2.34 2.72
N HIS A 103 -9.13 2.35 3.34
CA HIS A 103 -10.39 2.67 2.67
C HIS A 103 -10.41 4.06 2.05
N GLU A 104 -9.86 5.04 2.76
CA GLU A 104 -9.75 6.43 2.32
C GLU A 104 -8.60 6.69 1.32
N GLY A 105 -7.79 5.67 1.03
CA GLY A 105 -6.63 5.79 0.13
C GLY A 105 -5.46 6.57 0.73
N LYS A 106 -5.39 6.73 2.05
CA LYS A 106 -4.28 7.39 2.77
C LYS A 106 -3.04 6.49 2.88
N ILE A 107 -3.21 5.19 2.81
CA ILE A 107 -2.16 4.18 2.79
C ILE A 107 -2.68 2.95 2.02
N ASN A 108 -1.81 2.18 1.39
CA ASN A 108 -2.22 0.88 0.85
C ASN A 108 -1.87 -0.27 1.79
N ALA A 109 -2.54 -1.41 1.61
CA ALA A 109 -2.40 -2.56 2.49
C ALA A 109 -0.98 -3.15 2.51
N LEU A 110 -0.26 -3.17 1.38
CA LEU A 110 1.11 -3.65 1.34
C LEU A 110 2.05 -2.75 2.15
N THR A 111 1.85 -1.43 2.09
CA THR A 111 2.60 -0.48 2.92
C THR A 111 2.26 -0.65 4.40
N ALA A 112 0.98 -0.86 4.74
CA ALA A 112 0.54 -1.11 6.11
C ALA A 112 1.15 -2.40 6.70
N GLN A 113 1.43 -3.41 5.87
CA GLN A 113 2.09 -4.67 6.25
C GLN A 113 3.62 -4.59 6.27
N GLY A 114 4.21 -3.57 5.63
CA GLY A 114 5.66 -3.45 5.46
C GLY A 114 6.42 -3.34 6.78
N LYS A 115 7.54 -4.03 6.90
CA LYS A 115 8.41 -4.05 8.08
C LYS A 115 9.87 -4.30 7.69
N ALA A 116 10.80 -3.86 8.53
CA ALA A 116 12.22 -4.12 8.35
C ALA A 116 12.61 -5.53 8.85
N PHE A 117 12.11 -5.90 10.04
CA PHE A 117 12.39 -7.17 10.68
C PHE A 117 11.12 -7.96 10.99
N ALA A 118 11.24 -9.28 11.09
CA ALA A 118 10.10 -10.16 11.35
C ALA A 118 9.33 -9.82 12.65
N GLY A 119 10.03 -9.28 13.66
CA GLY A 119 9.44 -8.89 14.95
C GLY A 119 8.91 -7.46 15.02
N ASP A 120 9.03 -6.69 13.94
CA ASP A 120 8.55 -5.31 13.95
C ASP A 120 7.03 -5.26 13.99
N TYR A 121 6.54 -4.28 14.71
CA TYR A 121 5.13 -3.95 14.70
C TYR A 121 4.67 -3.47 13.32
N THR A 122 3.51 -3.95 12.90
CA THR A 122 2.79 -3.45 11.71
C THR A 122 1.32 -3.25 12.05
N PRO A 123 0.69 -2.14 11.60
CA PRO A 123 -0.72 -1.88 11.89
C PRO A 123 -1.68 -2.78 11.08
N MET A 124 -1.14 -3.53 10.13
CA MET A 124 -1.79 -4.65 9.45
C MET A 124 -0.82 -5.82 9.41
N SER A 125 -1.13 -6.89 10.10
CA SER A 125 -0.32 -8.11 10.12
C SER A 125 -1.06 -9.28 9.47
N ILE A 126 -0.30 -10.31 9.08
CA ILE A 126 -0.81 -11.59 8.62
C ILE A 126 -0.42 -12.62 9.69
N GLU A 127 -1.41 -13.20 10.32
CA GLU A 127 -1.24 -14.21 11.36
C GLU A 127 -1.74 -15.58 10.85
N MET A 128 -1.02 -16.64 11.19
CA MET A 128 -1.44 -18.01 10.89
C MET A 128 -2.32 -18.53 12.03
N MET A 129 -3.49 -19.08 11.72
CA MET A 129 -4.32 -19.73 12.72
C MET A 129 -3.60 -20.96 13.26
N GLU A 130 -3.92 -21.33 14.51
CA GLU A 130 -3.36 -22.53 15.13
C GLU A 130 -3.62 -23.76 14.24
N GLY A 131 -2.57 -24.52 13.99
CA GLY A 131 -2.63 -25.71 13.12
C GLY A 131 -2.42 -25.43 11.62
N TYR A 132 -2.46 -24.20 11.15
CA TYR A 132 -2.15 -23.87 9.77
C TYR A 132 -0.64 -23.74 9.55
N LYS A 133 -0.13 -24.55 8.64
CA LYS A 133 1.30 -24.55 8.26
C LYS A 133 1.38 -24.46 6.73
N PRO A 134 1.32 -23.27 6.15
CA PRO A 134 1.39 -23.11 4.71
C PRO A 134 2.73 -23.60 4.17
N THR A 135 2.71 -24.18 3.01
CA THR A 135 3.91 -24.41 2.20
C THR A 135 4.53 -23.06 1.79
N MET A 136 5.78 -23.07 1.35
CA MET A 136 6.41 -21.85 0.83
C MET A 136 5.67 -21.30 -0.40
N GLU A 137 5.08 -22.17 -1.23
CA GLU A 137 4.26 -21.74 -2.36
C GLU A 137 2.97 -21.06 -1.91
N GLU A 138 2.25 -21.63 -0.95
CA GLU A 138 1.03 -21.00 -0.40
C GLU A 138 1.35 -19.68 0.29
N TYR A 139 2.41 -19.64 1.09
CA TYR A 139 2.85 -18.42 1.75
C TYR A 139 3.21 -17.32 0.72
N GLY A 140 3.88 -17.70 -0.36
CA GLY A 140 4.26 -16.77 -1.43
C GLY A 140 3.07 -16.16 -2.19
N LYS A 141 1.88 -16.78 -2.12
CA LYS A 141 0.66 -16.26 -2.76
C LYS A 141 -0.05 -15.17 -1.93
N ILE A 142 0.23 -15.08 -0.63
CA ILE A 142 -0.51 -14.18 0.27
C ILE A 142 -0.28 -12.71 -0.10
N ASN A 143 0.95 -12.29 -0.40
CA ASN A 143 1.22 -10.89 -0.73
C ASN A 143 0.64 -10.46 -2.09
N PRO A 144 0.79 -11.22 -3.19
CA PRO A 144 0.08 -10.95 -4.43
C PRO A 144 -1.44 -10.91 -4.22
N PHE A 145 -1.99 -11.83 -3.43
CA PHE A 145 -3.40 -11.82 -3.07
C PHE A 145 -3.77 -10.55 -2.30
N SER A 146 -2.97 -10.13 -1.31
CA SER A 146 -3.18 -8.88 -0.57
C SER A 146 -3.23 -7.66 -1.50
N PHE A 147 -2.39 -7.64 -2.53
CA PHE A 147 -2.41 -6.57 -3.53
C PHE A 147 -3.77 -6.49 -4.22
N HIS A 148 -4.25 -7.59 -4.78
CA HIS A 148 -5.52 -7.61 -5.51
C HIS A 148 -6.74 -7.42 -4.62
N PHE A 149 -6.77 -8.03 -3.43
CA PHE A 149 -7.93 -7.94 -2.55
C PHE A 149 -8.12 -6.54 -1.95
N TRP A 150 -7.02 -5.89 -1.56
CA TRP A 150 -7.08 -4.59 -0.89
C TRP A 150 -6.95 -3.39 -1.83
N THR A 151 -7.00 -3.61 -3.13
CA THR A 151 -6.98 -2.54 -4.14
C THR A 151 -8.41 -2.24 -4.62
N ARG A 152 -8.64 -1.02 -5.09
CA ARG A 152 -9.96 -0.60 -5.56
C ARG A 152 -10.11 -0.79 -7.05
N GLY A 153 -10.77 -1.88 -7.43
CA GLY A 153 -11.16 -2.12 -8.82
C GLY A 153 -10.01 -2.40 -9.77
N TYR A 154 -10.31 -2.36 -11.06
CA TYR A 154 -9.37 -2.61 -12.15
C TYR A 154 -9.48 -1.49 -13.20
N PRO A 155 -8.37 -0.98 -13.73
CA PRO A 155 -6.96 -1.29 -13.34
C PRO A 155 -6.61 -0.75 -11.95
N GLU A 156 -5.74 -1.47 -11.25
CA GLU A 156 -5.27 -1.06 -9.94
C GLU A 156 -4.41 0.21 -10.05
N ILE A 157 -4.83 1.26 -9.37
CA ILE A 157 -4.09 2.51 -9.24
C ILE A 157 -3.59 2.62 -7.81
N ILE A 158 -2.27 2.60 -7.64
CA ILE A 158 -1.62 2.72 -6.34
C ILE A 158 -1.08 4.14 -6.18
N PRO A 159 -1.76 5.01 -5.43
CA PRO A 159 -1.23 6.31 -5.12
C PRO A 159 -0.03 6.20 -4.20
N PHE A 160 0.94 7.11 -4.36
CA PHE A 160 2.11 7.21 -3.50
C PHE A 160 2.49 8.67 -3.27
N GLY A 161 3.25 8.90 -2.23
CA GLY A 161 3.71 10.25 -1.87
C GLY A 161 3.72 10.44 -0.35
N GLU A 162 4.00 11.65 0.10
CA GLU A 162 4.25 11.99 1.50
C GLU A 162 3.13 11.57 2.46
N GLY A 163 1.88 11.77 2.06
CA GLY A 163 0.70 11.43 2.89
C GLY A 163 0.37 9.93 2.94
N MET A 164 1.09 9.06 2.20
CA MET A 164 0.75 7.64 2.01
C MET A 164 1.89 6.72 2.43
N THR A 165 2.62 7.09 3.46
CA THR A 165 3.85 6.40 3.85
C THR A 165 3.76 5.77 5.23
N ARG A 166 4.58 4.77 5.42
CA ARG A 166 5.06 4.33 6.73
C ARG A 166 6.58 4.47 6.81
N ARG A 167 7.11 4.28 8.02
CA ARG A 167 8.55 4.37 8.25
C ARG A 167 9.14 2.98 8.50
N ALA A 168 10.16 2.63 7.72
CA ALA A 168 11.04 1.48 7.97
C ALA A 168 12.42 1.73 7.38
N HIS A 169 13.43 1.01 7.82
CA HIS A 169 14.81 1.15 7.37
C HIS A 169 15.39 2.57 7.48
N GLY A 170 14.82 3.40 8.35
CA GLY A 170 15.23 4.80 8.52
C GLY A 170 14.62 5.81 7.53
N SER A 171 13.68 5.41 6.68
CA SER A 171 13.03 6.27 5.68
C SER A 171 11.53 6.06 5.60
N ASN A 172 10.83 6.98 4.95
CA ASN A 172 9.43 6.82 4.59
C ASN A 172 9.32 5.98 3.31
N PHE A 173 8.33 5.10 3.26
CA PHE A 173 8.13 4.23 2.08
C PHE A 173 6.66 3.99 1.78
N THR A 174 6.40 3.70 0.50
CA THR A 174 5.13 3.15 -0.01
C THR A 174 5.43 1.91 -0.85
N VAL A 175 4.84 0.77 -0.51
CA VAL A 175 5.01 -0.46 -1.30
C VAL A 175 4.06 -0.41 -2.49
N PHE A 176 4.57 -0.63 -3.70
CA PHE A 176 3.74 -0.71 -4.90
C PHE A 176 3.24 -2.12 -5.16
N TYR A 177 4.16 -3.08 -5.13
CA TYR A 177 3.85 -4.46 -5.45
C TYR A 177 4.79 -5.43 -4.74
N TYR A 178 4.28 -6.61 -4.41
CA TYR A 178 5.05 -7.67 -3.79
C TYR A 178 4.57 -9.04 -4.28
N GLN A 179 5.49 -9.79 -4.85
CA GLN A 179 5.35 -11.22 -5.14
C GLN A 179 6.70 -11.92 -4.94
N PRO A 180 6.76 -13.25 -4.84
CA PRO A 180 8.04 -13.95 -4.82
C PRO A 180 8.90 -13.58 -6.03
N GLY A 181 10.12 -13.14 -5.78
CA GLY A 181 11.06 -12.71 -6.80
C GLY A 181 10.90 -11.28 -7.31
N LEU A 182 9.94 -10.51 -6.77
CA LEU A 182 9.78 -9.09 -7.12
C LEU A 182 9.15 -8.31 -5.98
N ARG A 183 9.84 -7.25 -5.53
CA ARG A 183 9.30 -6.23 -4.63
C ARG A 183 9.56 -4.86 -5.21
N THR A 184 8.59 -3.98 -5.18
CA THR A 184 8.73 -2.61 -5.66
C THR A 184 8.17 -1.63 -4.64
N ALA A 185 8.89 -0.55 -4.41
CA ALA A 185 8.49 0.47 -3.45
C ALA A 185 9.06 1.83 -3.84
N TRP A 186 8.36 2.88 -3.44
CA TRP A 186 8.88 4.23 -3.40
C TRP A 186 9.43 4.53 -2.01
N TYR A 187 10.55 5.23 -1.96
CA TYR A 187 11.21 5.69 -0.74
C TYR A 187 11.45 7.18 -0.78
N ARG A 188 11.29 7.80 0.39
CA ARG A 188 11.60 9.20 0.61
C ARG A 188 12.49 9.33 1.84
N VAL A 189 13.63 9.99 1.63
CA VAL A 189 14.63 10.24 2.68
C VAL A 189 14.63 11.73 2.97
N LEU A 190 14.25 12.10 4.19
CA LEU A 190 14.23 13.49 4.62
C LEU A 190 15.66 14.00 4.88
N PRO A 191 15.88 15.33 4.96
CA PRO A 191 17.17 15.89 5.35
C PRO A 191 17.70 15.25 6.64
N GLU A 192 18.99 14.96 6.68
CA GLU A 192 19.73 14.37 7.81
C GLU A 192 19.36 12.91 8.15
N GLU A 193 18.41 12.31 7.45
CA GLU A 193 18.04 10.91 7.64
C GLU A 193 19.09 9.95 7.08
N ARG A 194 19.17 8.78 7.76
CA ARG A 194 20.01 7.64 7.37
C ARG A 194 19.15 6.42 7.13
N VAL A 195 19.42 5.72 6.04
CA VAL A 195 18.70 4.54 5.59
C VAL A 195 19.63 3.34 5.66
N ARG A 196 19.15 2.24 6.26
CA ARG A 196 19.92 1.01 6.45
C ARG A 196 21.22 1.23 7.26
N ASP A 197 21.13 2.10 8.26
CA ASP A 197 22.26 2.39 9.14
C ASP A 197 22.56 1.22 10.11
N ASP A 198 21.54 0.40 10.43
CA ASP A 198 21.72 -0.85 11.17
C ASP A 198 22.48 -1.87 10.32
N ALA A 199 23.58 -2.39 10.86
CA ALA A 199 24.42 -3.36 10.15
C ALA A 199 23.65 -4.63 9.71
N ARG A 200 22.59 -5.02 10.42
CA ARG A 200 21.72 -6.15 10.06
C ARG A 200 20.92 -5.95 8.79
N GLU A 201 20.76 -4.70 8.37
CA GLU A 201 19.97 -4.33 7.19
C GLU A 201 20.83 -4.07 5.95
N GLN A 202 22.14 -3.88 6.12
CA GLN A 202 23.00 -3.37 5.05
C GLN A 202 23.16 -4.32 3.86
N ALA A 203 23.02 -5.62 4.05
CA ALA A 203 23.07 -6.59 2.97
C ALA A 203 21.70 -7.25 2.75
N ALA A 204 21.17 -7.14 1.54
CA ALA A 204 19.97 -7.86 1.15
C ALA A 204 20.34 -9.20 0.48
N PRO A 205 19.57 -10.29 0.67
CA PRO A 205 19.83 -11.57 0.01
C PRO A 205 19.46 -11.58 -1.49
N PHE A 206 19.00 -10.47 -2.04
CA PHE A 206 18.57 -10.30 -3.42
C PHE A 206 19.15 -9.02 -4.02
N PRO A 207 19.28 -8.93 -5.35
CA PRO A 207 19.71 -7.72 -6.03
C PRO A 207 18.67 -6.60 -5.94
N ILE A 208 19.16 -5.38 -5.93
CA ILE A 208 18.35 -4.17 -5.84
C ILE A 208 18.75 -3.20 -6.96
N MET A 209 17.76 -2.65 -7.64
CA MET A 209 17.93 -1.48 -8.50
C MET A 209 17.27 -0.28 -7.82
N ILE A 210 18.00 0.82 -7.68
CA ILE A 210 17.49 2.07 -7.11
C ILE A 210 17.46 3.10 -8.23
N VAL A 211 16.28 3.65 -8.51
CA VAL A 211 16.05 4.69 -9.50
C VAL A 211 15.78 5.99 -8.77
N ALA A 212 16.70 6.94 -8.79
CA ALA A 212 16.50 8.25 -8.18
C ALA A 212 15.55 9.08 -9.04
N ILE A 213 14.48 9.59 -8.44
CA ILE A 213 13.45 10.39 -9.12
C ILE A 213 13.43 11.85 -8.67
N LYS A 214 13.98 12.14 -7.48
CA LYS A 214 14.08 13.50 -6.97
C LYS A 214 15.29 13.68 -6.06
N GLY A 215 16.00 14.80 -6.23
CA GLY A 215 17.13 15.19 -5.39
C GLY A 215 18.38 14.34 -5.60
N THR A 216 19.28 14.40 -4.64
CA THR A 216 20.55 13.63 -4.61
C THR A 216 20.70 12.98 -3.26
N THR A 217 20.93 11.68 -3.24
CA THR A 217 21.21 10.90 -2.04
C THR A 217 22.65 10.43 -2.05
N GLU A 218 23.36 10.62 -0.96
CA GLU A 218 24.69 10.07 -0.76
C GLU A 218 24.58 8.66 -0.16
N GLY A 219 25.55 7.83 -0.44
CA GLY A 219 25.59 6.46 0.08
C GLY A 219 26.98 5.87 0.13
N GLU A 220 27.04 4.66 0.70
CA GLU A 220 28.18 3.79 0.68
C GLU A 220 27.76 2.42 0.19
N VAL A 221 28.39 1.92 -0.84
CA VAL A 221 28.16 0.60 -1.43
C VAL A 221 29.49 -0.15 -1.47
N ASP A 222 29.57 -1.28 -0.78
CA ASP A 222 30.80 -2.07 -0.66
C ASP A 222 32.01 -1.22 -0.18
N GLY A 223 31.77 -0.36 0.82
CA GLY A 223 32.79 0.54 1.38
C GLY A 223 33.15 1.74 0.49
N LYS A 224 32.53 1.89 -0.67
CA LYS A 224 32.79 3.01 -1.59
C LYS A 224 31.69 4.06 -1.51
N ARG A 225 32.06 5.31 -1.30
CA ARG A 225 31.10 6.43 -1.34
C ARG A 225 30.55 6.58 -2.77
N VAL A 226 29.24 6.75 -2.86
CA VAL A 226 28.51 6.97 -4.10
C VAL A 226 27.53 8.11 -3.92
N SER A 227 27.25 8.85 -4.99
CA SER A 227 26.23 9.88 -5.04
C SER A 227 25.22 9.52 -6.13
N LEU A 228 23.94 9.43 -5.76
CA LEU A 228 22.86 9.04 -6.66
C LEU A 228 21.88 10.21 -6.82
N SER A 229 21.92 10.86 -7.98
CA SER A 229 21.06 12.00 -8.31
C SER A 229 19.88 11.59 -9.18
N ALA A 230 18.79 12.36 -9.13
CA ALA A 230 17.62 12.20 -9.99
C ALA A 230 18.00 12.00 -11.46
N GLY A 231 17.33 11.05 -12.12
CA GLY A 231 17.62 10.63 -13.49
C GLY A 231 18.71 9.56 -13.64
N ASN A 232 19.32 9.14 -12.51
CA ASN A 232 20.28 8.05 -12.49
C ASN A 232 19.71 6.82 -11.79
N THR A 233 20.31 5.67 -12.07
CA THR A 233 20.02 4.41 -11.39
C THR A 233 21.32 3.75 -10.94
N ILE A 234 21.23 2.99 -9.86
CA ILE A 234 22.32 2.12 -9.39
C ILE A 234 21.80 0.69 -9.23
N PHE A 235 22.63 -0.26 -9.64
CA PHE A 235 22.40 -1.68 -9.40
C PHE A 235 23.30 -2.16 -8.25
N ILE A 236 22.74 -2.84 -7.28
CA ILE A 236 23.43 -3.42 -6.12
C ILE A 236 23.19 -4.92 -6.16
N PRO A 237 24.24 -5.74 -6.32
CA PRO A 237 24.13 -7.20 -6.27
C PRO A 237 23.63 -7.69 -4.91
N ALA A 238 23.10 -8.93 -4.87
CA ALA A 238 22.77 -9.60 -3.62
C ALA A 238 24.00 -9.67 -2.68
N TYR A 239 23.75 -9.57 -1.38
CA TYR A 239 24.75 -9.64 -0.31
C TYR A 239 25.81 -8.53 -0.31
N VAL A 240 25.64 -7.48 -1.11
CA VAL A 240 26.50 -6.30 -1.07
C VAL A 240 25.99 -5.31 -0.03
N ASN A 241 26.86 -4.93 0.89
CA ASN A 241 26.54 -3.94 1.92
C ASN A 241 26.31 -2.57 1.29
N HIS A 242 25.24 -1.91 1.71
CA HIS A 242 24.94 -0.56 1.29
C HIS A 242 24.13 0.18 2.36
N LYS A 243 24.37 1.47 2.47
CA LYS A 243 23.64 2.42 3.32
C LYS A 243 23.55 3.76 2.63
N TRP A 244 22.55 4.54 2.98
CA TRP A 244 22.26 5.80 2.31
C TRP A 244 21.98 6.90 3.33
N TRP A 245 22.19 8.14 2.95
CA TRP A 245 21.86 9.29 3.77
C TRP A 245 21.61 10.52 2.90
N ASN A 246 20.86 11.47 3.45
CA ASN A 246 20.52 12.70 2.78
C ASN A 246 21.26 13.87 3.47
N GLU A 247 22.28 14.41 2.82
CA GLU A 247 23.04 15.58 3.29
C GLU A 247 22.50 16.89 2.70
N THR A 248 21.38 16.84 1.97
CA THR A 248 20.78 18.03 1.33
C THR A 248 19.70 18.64 2.21
N GLY A 249 19.33 19.92 1.92
CA GLY A 249 18.24 20.60 2.63
C GLY A 249 16.83 20.18 2.18
N GLU A 250 16.70 19.28 1.19
CA GLU A 250 15.44 18.85 0.62
C GLU A 250 15.30 17.32 0.67
N ALA A 251 14.05 16.85 0.72
CA ALA A 251 13.80 15.41 0.67
C ALA A 251 14.20 14.82 -0.68
N THR A 252 14.82 13.65 -0.65
CA THR A 252 15.16 12.87 -1.85
C THR A 252 14.20 11.70 -2.02
N GLU A 253 13.96 11.29 -3.26
CA GLU A 253 12.99 10.24 -3.56
C GLU A 253 13.54 9.25 -4.58
N ALA A 254 13.25 7.98 -4.37
CA ALA A 254 13.70 6.90 -5.25
C ALA A 254 12.64 5.79 -5.36
N ILE A 255 12.68 5.07 -6.48
CA ILE A 255 11.95 3.81 -6.66
C ILE A 255 12.95 2.68 -6.49
N LEU A 256 12.62 1.72 -5.63
CA LEU A 256 13.37 0.49 -5.43
C LEU A 256 12.68 -0.66 -6.15
N ILE A 257 13.46 -1.40 -6.91
CA ILE A 257 13.07 -2.64 -7.57
C ILE A 257 14.00 -3.72 -7.04
N MET A 258 13.46 -4.59 -6.20
CA MET A 258 14.14 -5.73 -5.63
C MET A 258 13.67 -6.98 -6.36
N PHE A 259 14.58 -7.81 -6.85
CA PHE A 259 14.20 -8.91 -7.74
C PHE A 259 15.10 -10.14 -7.58
N GLY A 260 14.67 -11.27 -8.18
CA GLY A 260 15.37 -12.53 -8.08
C GLY A 260 15.03 -13.31 -6.82
N ASP A 261 15.76 -14.41 -6.60
CA ASP A 261 15.52 -15.32 -5.49
C ASP A 261 15.63 -14.59 -4.14
N GLY A 262 14.63 -14.77 -3.29
CA GLY A 262 14.55 -14.15 -1.97
C GLY A 262 13.94 -12.74 -1.93
N ALA A 263 13.68 -12.11 -3.08
CA ALA A 263 12.98 -10.83 -3.15
C ALA A 263 11.48 -10.96 -2.87
#